data_f83a73187b6c15baaf80c62749d57b76
#
_entry.id   f83a73187b6c15baaf80c62749d57b76
#
_cell.length_a   1.000
_cell.length_b   1.000
_cell.length_c   1.000
_cell.angle_alpha   90.00
_cell.angle_beta   90.00
_cell.angle_gamma   90.00
#
_symmetry.space_group_name_H-M   'P 1'
#
loop_
_entity.id
_entity.type
_entity.pdbx_description
1 polymer ?
#
loop_
_entity_poly.entity_id
_entity_poly.type
_entity_poly.pdbx_seq_one_letter_code
_entity_poly.pdbx_strand_id
1 'polypeptide(L)'
;MTIRQYKGYAFESSCDRTPEYAAFEKQCKKELKAQCKKAGFNLHSFYPNHFEWSAVLEKDGKFIYVSLSDVRYWDWYNDVLIRTMAHDKDWRGGSNNRCSFNEIGDTALRLHQWQMRQIA
;
A
#
# COMPACT_ATOMS: atom_id res chain seq x y z
N MET A 1 5.91 13.99 13.27
CA MET A 1 6.46 13.62 11.96
C MET A 1 5.32 13.31 10.99
N THR A 2 5.35 13.94 9.82
CA THR A 2 4.40 13.57 8.78
C THR A 2 4.88 12.30 8.07
N ILE A 3 3.96 11.61 7.41
CA ILE A 3 4.29 10.38 6.69
C ILE A 3 5.40 10.60 5.65
N ARG A 4 5.41 11.73 4.97
CA ARG A 4 6.40 12.04 3.94
C ARG A 4 7.79 12.33 4.50
N GLN A 5 7.88 12.80 5.72
CA GLN A 5 9.15 13.16 6.36
C GLN A 5 9.96 11.96 6.79
N TYR A 6 9.35 10.80 6.90
CA TYR A 6 10.05 9.60 7.38
C TYR A 6 11.26 9.24 6.53
N LYS A 7 11.19 9.47 5.24
CA LYS A 7 12.29 9.17 4.33
C LYS A 7 13.62 9.83 4.71
N GLY A 8 13.58 10.93 5.44
CA GLY A 8 14.78 11.64 5.87
C GLY A 8 15.52 11.02 7.04
N TYR A 9 14.99 9.96 7.65
CA TYR A 9 15.64 9.30 8.77
C TYR A 9 16.74 8.38 8.29
N ALA A 10 17.91 8.52 8.89
CA ALA A 10 19.02 7.60 8.66
C ALA A 10 18.79 6.36 9.53
N PHE A 11 18.57 5.24 8.92
CA PHE A 11 18.48 3.94 9.59
C PHE A 11 19.86 3.31 9.59
N GLU A 12 20.74 3.82 10.40
CA GLU A 12 22.09 3.24 10.48
C GLU A 12 21.98 1.82 11.02
N SER A 13 22.35 0.85 10.24
CA SER A 13 22.66 -0.52 10.65
C SER A 13 21.68 -1.26 11.57
N SER A 14 20.60 -0.66 12.06
CA SER A 14 19.67 -1.36 12.94
C SER A 14 18.81 -2.34 12.15
N CYS A 15 18.80 -3.59 12.57
CA CYS A 15 17.90 -4.60 12.04
C CYS A 15 16.59 -4.66 12.81
N ASP A 16 16.45 -3.90 13.88
CA ASP A 16 15.27 -3.92 14.75
C ASP A 16 14.29 -2.84 14.35
N ARG A 17 13.01 -3.12 14.56
CA ARG A 17 11.97 -2.10 14.39
C ARG A 17 12.17 -1.02 15.44
N THR A 18 12.30 0.21 14.98
CA THR A 18 12.43 1.36 15.87
C THR A 18 11.06 1.92 16.25
N PRO A 19 10.95 2.65 17.38
CA PRO A 19 9.70 3.36 17.70
C PRO A 19 9.28 4.32 16.60
N GLU A 20 10.23 4.93 15.92
CA GLU A 20 9.98 5.86 14.79
C GLU A 20 9.33 5.12 13.62
N TYR A 21 9.82 3.93 13.28
CA TYR A 21 9.20 3.12 12.24
C TYR A 21 7.79 2.68 12.64
N ALA A 22 7.60 2.26 13.88
CA ALA A 22 6.28 1.85 14.36
C ALA A 22 5.26 2.99 14.24
N ALA A 23 5.67 4.21 14.58
CA ALA A 23 4.84 5.41 14.43
C ALA A 23 4.54 5.69 12.96
N PHE A 24 5.54 5.58 12.10
CA PHE A 24 5.41 5.75 10.65
C PHE A 24 4.42 4.74 10.05
N GLU A 25 4.58 3.46 10.40
CA GLU A 25 3.71 2.38 9.93
C GLU A 25 2.25 2.64 10.33
N LYS A 26 2.03 3.05 11.57
CA LYS A 26 0.71 3.40 12.08
C LYS A 26 0.11 4.57 11.30
N GLN A 27 0.92 5.57 10.98
CA GLN A 27 0.50 6.72 10.18
C GLN A 27 0.17 6.29 8.75
N CYS A 28 0.97 5.42 8.15
CA CYS A 28 0.71 4.87 6.82
C CYS A 28 -0.65 4.17 6.80
N LYS A 29 -0.92 3.31 7.78
CA LYS A 29 -2.18 2.60 7.87
C LYS A 29 -3.37 3.55 7.98
N LYS A 30 -3.23 4.59 8.80
CA LYS A 30 -4.27 5.61 8.98
C LYS A 30 -4.57 6.35 7.67
N GLU A 31 -3.52 6.79 6.97
CA GLU A 31 -3.66 7.49 5.70
C GLU A 31 -4.22 6.58 4.61
N LEU A 32 -3.79 5.31 4.59
CA LEU A 32 -4.31 4.33 3.64
C LEU A 32 -5.81 4.09 3.86
N LYS A 33 -6.23 3.96 5.11
CA LYS A 33 -7.66 3.83 5.44
C LYS A 33 -8.45 5.04 4.95
N ALA A 34 -7.91 6.24 5.11
CA ALA A 34 -8.58 7.46 4.64
C ALA A 34 -8.73 7.46 3.12
N GLN A 35 -7.69 7.08 2.40
CA GLN A 35 -7.76 6.96 0.93
C GLN A 35 -8.76 5.89 0.50
N CYS A 36 -8.78 4.75 1.16
CA CYS A 36 -9.73 3.68 0.90
C CYS A 36 -11.17 4.18 1.06
N LYS A 37 -11.46 4.82 2.18
CA LYS A 37 -12.79 5.36 2.47
C LYS A 37 -13.23 6.34 1.39
N LYS A 38 -12.35 7.24 0.98
CA LYS A 38 -12.64 8.23 -0.06
C LYS A 38 -12.95 7.58 -1.41
N ALA A 39 -12.24 6.50 -1.76
CA ALA A 39 -12.40 5.78 -3.02
C ALA A 39 -13.46 4.67 -2.96
N GLY A 40 -14.06 4.43 -1.80
CA GLY A 40 -15.09 3.41 -1.63
C GLY A 40 -14.55 2.00 -1.44
N PHE A 41 -13.31 1.86 -1.00
CA PHE A 41 -12.71 0.57 -0.69
C PHE A 41 -12.79 0.26 0.79
N ASN A 42 -12.76 -1.04 1.11
CA ASN A 42 -12.47 -1.54 2.45
C ASN A 42 -10.99 -1.91 2.51
N LEU A 43 -10.35 -1.62 3.62
CA LEU A 43 -9.01 -2.17 3.88
C LEU A 43 -9.20 -3.61 4.38
N HIS A 44 -9.10 -4.55 3.46
CA HIS A 44 -9.36 -5.97 3.72
C HIS A 44 -8.33 -6.56 4.69
N SER A 45 -7.07 -6.22 4.48
CA SER A 45 -5.98 -6.68 5.35
C SER A 45 -4.79 -5.73 5.25
N PHE A 46 -3.99 -5.73 6.31
CA PHE A 46 -2.76 -4.96 6.39
C PHE A 46 -1.71 -5.86 7.06
N TYR A 47 -0.61 -6.09 6.37
CA TYR A 47 0.44 -7.00 6.81
C TYR A 47 1.72 -6.20 7.09
N PRO A 48 1.94 -5.80 8.35
CA PRO A 48 3.18 -5.12 8.72
C PRO A 48 4.35 -6.10 8.70
N ASN A 49 5.49 -5.64 8.29
CA ASN A 49 6.72 -6.41 8.27
C ASN A 49 7.87 -5.51 8.69
N HIS A 50 9.11 -6.00 8.55
CA HIS A 50 10.30 -5.28 8.94
C HIS A 50 10.60 -4.15 7.95
N PHE A 51 10.34 -2.90 8.34
CA PHE A 51 10.53 -1.69 7.51
C PHE A 51 9.80 -1.71 6.15
N GLU A 52 8.78 -2.57 6.02
CA GLU A 52 7.92 -2.63 4.84
C GLU A 52 6.53 -3.06 5.27
N TRP A 53 5.54 -2.90 4.39
CA TRP A 53 4.21 -3.44 4.62
C TRP A 53 3.51 -3.72 3.31
N SER A 54 2.49 -4.58 3.39
CA SER A 54 1.59 -4.82 2.28
C SER A 54 0.15 -4.76 2.77
N ALA A 55 -0.77 -4.58 1.84
CA ALA A 55 -2.19 -4.47 2.16
C ALA A 55 -3.03 -5.02 1.00
N VAL A 56 -4.24 -5.43 1.33
CA VAL A 56 -5.24 -5.84 0.35
C VAL A 56 -6.44 -4.92 0.50
N LEU A 57 -6.84 -4.30 -0.60
CA LEU A 57 -8.01 -3.43 -0.68
C LEU A 57 -9.14 -4.19 -1.36
N GLU A 58 -10.36 -4.04 -0.90
CA GLU A 58 -11.52 -4.73 -1.44
C GLU A 58 -12.61 -3.74 -1.84
N LYS A 59 -13.23 -3.97 -2.98
CA LYS A 59 -14.41 -3.23 -3.44
C LYS A 59 -15.23 -4.13 -4.35
N ASP A 60 -16.52 -4.25 -4.07
CA ASP A 60 -17.46 -5.05 -4.87
C ASP A 60 -16.98 -6.48 -5.11
N GLY A 61 -16.34 -7.09 -4.11
CA GLY A 61 -15.82 -8.45 -4.21
C GLY A 61 -14.54 -8.60 -5.03
N LYS A 62 -13.92 -7.48 -5.44
CA LYS A 62 -12.65 -7.47 -6.16
C LYS A 62 -11.53 -6.99 -5.25
N PHE A 63 -10.32 -7.43 -5.51
CA PHE A 63 -9.18 -7.21 -4.63
C PHE A 63 -8.02 -6.55 -5.36
N ILE A 64 -7.32 -5.68 -4.63
CA ILE A 64 -6.15 -4.97 -5.13
C ILE A 64 -5.05 -5.07 -4.08
N TYR A 65 -3.87 -5.47 -4.52
CA TYR A 65 -2.68 -5.60 -3.68
C TYR A 65 -1.86 -4.32 -3.74
N VAL A 66 -1.43 -3.87 -2.57
CA VAL A 66 -0.57 -2.69 -2.43
C VAL A 66 0.61 -3.07 -1.54
N SER A 67 1.81 -2.68 -1.91
CA SER A 67 2.96 -2.89 -1.05
C SER A 67 3.91 -1.71 -1.06
N LEU A 68 4.52 -1.51 0.08
CA LEU A 68 5.56 -0.54 0.31
C LEU A 68 6.84 -1.31 0.63
N SER A 69 7.83 -1.22 -0.25
CA SER A 69 9.11 -1.88 -0.05
C SER A 69 9.91 -1.21 1.08
N ASP A 70 11.00 -1.84 1.47
CA ASP A 70 11.85 -1.39 2.58
C ASP A 70 12.14 0.10 2.48
N VAL A 71 11.59 0.87 3.42
CA VAL A 71 11.66 2.34 3.41
C VAL A 71 13.07 2.88 3.63
N ARG A 72 13.99 2.04 4.07
CA ARG A 72 15.38 2.44 4.30
C ARG A 72 16.15 2.61 3.00
N TYR A 73 15.75 1.89 1.94
CA TYR A 73 16.52 1.79 0.69
C TYR A 73 15.75 2.27 -0.54
N TRP A 74 14.43 2.31 -0.50
CA TRP A 74 13.61 2.64 -1.66
C TRP A 74 12.92 3.99 -1.49
N ASP A 75 12.55 4.61 -2.58
CA ASP A 75 11.72 5.80 -2.56
C ASP A 75 10.27 5.38 -2.25
N TRP A 76 10.03 5.04 -0.99
CA TRP A 76 8.77 4.49 -0.54
C TRP A 76 7.56 5.35 -0.94
N TYR A 77 7.76 6.67 -0.99
CA TYR A 77 6.64 7.57 -1.27
C TYR A 77 6.23 7.51 -2.74
N ASN A 78 7.18 7.36 -3.68
CA ASN A 78 6.92 7.41 -5.11
C ASN A 78 6.89 6.05 -5.78
N ASP A 79 7.31 4.99 -5.09
CA ASP A 79 7.45 3.66 -5.66
C ASP A 79 6.54 2.62 -5.00
N VAL A 80 5.32 3.01 -4.68
CA VAL A 80 4.34 2.06 -4.15
C VAL A 80 3.93 1.09 -5.25
N LEU A 81 4.05 -0.21 -4.98
CA LEU A 81 3.57 -1.25 -5.88
C LEU A 81 2.07 -1.44 -5.70
N ILE A 82 1.34 -1.49 -6.81
CA ILE A 82 -0.10 -1.74 -6.80
C ILE A 82 -0.48 -2.61 -7.98
N ARG A 83 -1.33 -3.62 -7.74
CA ARG A 83 -1.79 -4.51 -8.81
C ARG A 83 -3.12 -5.15 -8.46
N THR A 84 -3.81 -5.63 -9.48
CA THR A 84 -5.06 -6.38 -9.29
C THR A 84 -4.77 -7.79 -8.79
N MET A 85 -5.73 -8.37 -8.11
CA MET A 85 -5.68 -9.74 -7.60
C MET A 85 -6.91 -10.52 -8.11
N ALA A 86 -6.73 -11.79 -8.43
CA ALA A 86 -7.84 -12.67 -8.81
C ALA A 86 -8.72 -13.05 -7.60
N HIS A 87 -8.11 -13.10 -6.41
CA HIS A 87 -8.78 -13.35 -5.13
C HIS A 87 -7.91 -12.79 -4.01
N ASP A 88 -8.39 -12.81 -2.78
CA ASP A 88 -7.74 -12.13 -1.64
C ASP A 88 -6.39 -12.73 -1.22
N LYS A 89 -6.00 -13.86 -1.79
CA LYS A 89 -4.71 -14.51 -1.52
C LYS A 89 -3.89 -14.71 -2.78
N ASP A 90 -4.18 -13.95 -3.82
CA ASP A 90 -3.41 -13.98 -5.06
C ASP A 90 -2.15 -13.13 -4.94
N TRP A 91 -1.09 -13.75 -4.47
CA TRP A 91 0.19 -13.06 -4.24
C TRP A 91 1.05 -12.94 -5.51
N ARG A 92 0.59 -13.47 -6.64
CA ARG A 92 1.38 -13.54 -7.88
C ARG A 92 0.69 -12.99 -9.13
N GLY A 93 -0.59 -12.74 -9.05
CA GLY A 93 -1.38 -12.34 -10.21
C GLY A 93 -1.28 -10.86 -10.53
N GLY A 94 -1.75 -10.52 -11.72
CA GLY A 94 -1.85 -9.15 -12.17
C GLY A 94 -0.55 -8.57 -12.67
N SER A 95 -0.65 -7.40 -13.31
CA SER A 95 0.50 -6.63 -13.75
C SER A 95 0.88 -5.61 -12.70
N ASN A 96 2.17 -5.50 -12.41
CA ASN A 96 2.66 -4.54 -11.44
C ASN A 96 2.55 -3.11 -11.99
N ASN A 97 1.98 -2.25 -11.18
CA ASN A 97 1.94 -0.81 -11.44
C ASN A 97 2.63 -0.08 -10.30
N ARG A 98 3.06 1.14 -10.54
CA ARG A 98 3.69 1.99 -9.54
C ARG A 98 2.92 3.29 -9.41
N CYS A 99 2.83 3.80 -8.20
CA CYS A 99 2.22 5.10 -7.95
C CYS A 99 2.86 5.72 -6.72
N SER A 100 2.59 7.00 -6.49
CA SER A 100 2.99 7.61 -5.24
C SER A 100 2.00 7.26 -4.14
N PHE A 101 2.44 7.34 -2.89
CA PHE A 101 1.64 6.94 -1.74
C PHE A 101 0.28 7.66 -1.69
N ASN A 102 0.27 8.95 -1.98
CA ASN A 102 -0.99 9.73 -1.94
C ASN A 102 -1.92 9.46 -3.13
N GLU A 103 -1.49 8.66 -4.10
CA GLU A 103 -2.28 8.30 -5.27
C GLU A 103 -2.83 6.87 -5.21
N ILE A 104 -2.63 6.17 -4.12
CA ILE A 104 -3.06 4.77 -3.98
C ILE A 104 -4.57 4.64 -4.23
N GLY A 105 -5.37 5.48 -3.59
CA GLY A 105 -6.82 5.42 -3.73
C GLY A 105 -7.30 5.63 -5.17
N ASP A 106 -6.77 6.65 -5.84
CA ASP A 106 -7.13 6.96 -7.23
C ASP A 106 -6.67 5.87 -8.18
N THR A 107 -5.45 5.36 -7.97
CA THR A 107 -4.91 4.28 -8.81
C THR A 107 -5.71 3.00 -8.62
N ALA A 108 -6.03 2.66 -7.37
CA ALA A 108 -6.85 1.49 -7.06
C ALA A 108 -8.22 1.60 -7.74
N LEU A 109 -8.82 2.77 -7.75
CA LEU A 109 -10.11 2.97 -8.39
C LEU A 109 -10.05 2.72 -9.90
N ARG A 110 -8.99 3.19 -10.58
CA ARG A 110 -8.80 2.93 -12.01
C ARG A 110 -8.62 1.44 -12.28
N LEU A 111 -7.85 0.74 -11.45
CA LEU A 111 -7.66 -0.71 -11.58
C LEU A 111 -8.95 -1.47 -11.32
N HIS A 112 -9.74 -1.02 -10.35
CA HIS A 112 -11.04 -1.62 -10.07
C HIS A 112 -12.00 -1.46 -11.24
N GLN A 113 -12.03 -0.30 -11.88
CA GLN A 113 -12.82 -0.07 -13.08
C GLN A 113 -12.44 -1.04 -14.20
N TRP A 114 -11.15 -1.31 -14.38
CA TRP A 114 -10.70 -2.32 -15.32
C TRP A 114 -11.19 -3.70 -14.92
N GLN A 115 -11.07 -4.08 -13.63
CA GLN A 115 -11.58 -5.36 -13.14
C GLN A 115 -13.08 -5.55 -13.45
N MET A 116 -13.86 -4.51 -13.23
CA MET A 116 -15.31 -4.59 -13.47
C MET A 116 -15.65 -4.76 -14.94
N ARG A 117 -14.84 -4.21 -15.85
CA ARG A 117 -15.04 -4.41 -17.30
C ARG A 117 -14.74 -5.85 -17.75
N GLN A 118 -13.94 -6.59 -16.99
CA GLN A 118 -13.61 -7.98 -17.34
C GLN A 118 -14.73 -8.97 -17.00
N ILE A 119 -15.75 -8.52 -16.28
CA ILE A 119 -16.87 -9.37 -15.87
C ILE A 119 -17.91 -9.49 -17.00
N ALA A 120 -17.98 -8.55 -17.85
CA ALA A 120 -19.02 -8.48 -18.91
C ALA A 120 -18.94 -9.64 -19.89
#